data_7e8010e2b68ee17765e936c58ba25adf
#
_entry.id   7e8010e2b68ee17765e936c58ba25adf
#
_cell.length_a   1.000
_cell.length_b   1.000
_cell.length_c   1.000
_cell.angle_alpha   90.00
_cell.angle_beta   90.00
_cell.angle_gamma   90.00
#
_symmetry.space_group_name_H-M   'P 1'
#
loop_
_entity.id
_entity.type
_entity.pdbx_description
1 polymer ?
#
loop_
_entity_poly.entity_id
_entity_poly.type
_entity_poly.pdbx_seq_one_letter_code
_entity_poly.pdbx_strand_id
1 'polypeptide(L)'
;CIRDSVKPETVKMFEGFGVFTEAELKSRAEIKYEAYSKAINIEAKTMIDMAGKEIIPAIISYTTELANSVLSVKEAGADASVQADILTEVSGYLKEMKAASAKLAETVATAATFEGKAQAEYFRDTVKVAMDELRAPVDKAEMIVDKEFWPFPSYSELLFEV
;
A
#
# COMPACT_ATOMS: atom_id res chain seq x y z
N CYS A 1 20.56 12.98 -1.88
CA CYS A 1 20.20 11.57 -2.07
C CYS A 1 21.36 10.63 -1.79
N ILE A 2 21.04 9.38 -1.40
CA ILE A 2 22.05 8.37 -1.03
C ILE A 2 23.08 8.18 -2.17
N ARG A 3 22.60 8.01 -3.41
CA ARG A 3 23.44 7.83 -4.60
C ARG A 3 24.45 8.97 -4.83
N ASP A 4 24.05 10.21 -4.53
CA ASP A 4 24.87 11.36 -4.81
C ASP A 4 26.00 11.54 -3.78
N SER A 5 25.87 10.97 -2.58
CA SER A 5 26.90 11.03 -1.54
C SER A 5 28.18 10.25 -1.89
N VAL A 6 28.09 9.30 -2.83
CA VAL A 6 29.23 8.46 -3.28
C VAL A 6 29.68 8.78 -4.71
N LYS A 7 29.24 9.91 -5.28
CA LYS A 7 29.77 10.39 -6.56
C LYS A 7 31.23 10.83 -6.42
N PRO A 8 32.07 10.66 -7.45
CA PRO A 8 33.48 11.01 -7.37
C PRO A 8 33.75 12.46 -6.91
N GLU A 9 32.96 13.42 -7.41
CA GLU A 9 33.06 14.83 -7.03
C GLU A 9 32.72 15.05 -5.56
N THR A 10 31.72 14.34 -5.01
CA THR A 10 31.32 14.42 -3.62
C THR A 10 32.37 13.80 -2.71
N VAL A 11 32.88 12.63 -3.07
CA VAL A 11 33.98 11.95 -2.36
C VAL A 11 35.19 12.86 -2.28
N LYS A 12 35.64 13.41 -3.41
CA LYS A 12 36.80 14.32 -3.47
C LYS A 12 36.61 15.57 -2.58
N MET A 13 35.39 16.10 -2.55
CA MET A 13 35.06 17.24 -1.68
C MET A 13 35.20 16.88 -0.21
N PHE A 14 34.62 15.78 0.24
CA PHE A 14 34.67 15.36 1.65
C PHE A 14 36.07 14.98 2.11
N GLU A 15 36.86 14.31 1.26
CA GLU A 15 38.26 14.00 1.53
C GLU A 15 39.11 15.29 1.59
N GLY A 16 38.86 16.23 0.67
CA GLY A 16 39.59 17.50 0.64
C GLY A 16 39.38 18.37 1.90
N PHE A 17 38.22 18.23 2.53
CA PHE A 17 37.94 18.90 3.82
C PHE A 17 38.26 18.03 5.05
N GLY A 18 38.74 16.82 4.87
CA GLY A 18 39.06 15.89 5.97
C GLY A 18 37.83 15.43 6.77
N VAL A 19 36.63 15.44 6.18
CA VAL A 19 35.38 15.10 6.88
C VAL A 19 35.09 13.61 6.81
N PHE A 20 35.17 13.01 5.62
CA PHE A 20 34.97 11.57 5.40
C PHE A 20 35.94 11.05 4.33
N THR A 21 36.37 9.81 4.51
CA THR A 21 37.05 9.04 3.47
C THR A 21 36.05 8.40 2.50
N GLU A 22 36.51 7.97 1.34
CA GLU A 22 35.69 7.22 0.38
C GLU A 22 35.08 5.96 1.00
N ALA A 23 35.84 5.22 1.81
CA ALA A 23 35.37 4.01 2.47
C ALA A 23 34.22 4.31 3.46
N GLU A 24 34.32 5.37 4.21
CA GLU A 24 33.25 5.81 5.13
C GLU A 24 31.98 6.25 4.41
N LEU A 25 32.11 6.99 3.30
CA LEU A 25 30.96 7.41 2.48
C LEU A 25 30.26 6.23 1.85
N LYS A 26 31.01 5.25 1.32
CA LYS A 26 30.44 4.01 0.77
C LYS A 26 29.70 3.20 1.83
N SER A 27 30.31 2.97 2.99
CA SER A 27 29.67 2.26 4.10
C SER A 27 28.39 2.96 4.56
N ARG A 28 28.38 4.28 4.69
CA ARG A 28 27.20 5.07 5.04
C ARG A 28 26.10 4.96 3.99
N ALA A 29 26.45 4.95 2.71
CA ALA A 29 25.48 4.77 1.63
C ALA A 29 24.84 3.37 1.66
N GLU A 30 25.62 2.32 1.90
CA GLU A 30 25.12 0.95 2.04
C GLU A 30 24.13 0.82 3.19
N ILE A 31 24.47 1.35 4.38
CA ILE A 31 23.57 1.37 5.54
C ILE A 31 22.25 2.09 5.21
N LYS A 32 22.30 3.22 4.48
CA LYS A 32 21.09 3.95 4.09
C LYS A 32 20.25 3.21 3.05
N TYR A 33 20.86 2.50 2.09
CA TYR A 33 20.12 1.62 1.16
C TYR A 33 19.42 0.50 1.91
N GLU A 34 20.12 -0.15 2.84
CA GLU A 34 19.54 -1.20 3.67
C GLU A 34 18.38 -0.69 4.54
N ALA A 35 18.55 0.45 5.20
CA ALA A 35 17.51 1.07 6.02
C ALA A 35 16.27 1.42 5.18
N TYR A 36 16.46 1.99 3.98
CA TYR A 36 15.38 2.29 3.05
C TYR A 36 14.62 1.03 2.62
N SER A 37 15.36 -0.01 2.19
CA SER A 37 14.78 -1.28 1.78
C SER A 37 13.98 -1.94 2.90
N LYS A 38 14.50 -1.94 4.13
CA LYS A 38 13.81 -2.46 5.32
C LYS A 38 12.52 -1.71 5.62
N ALA A 39 12.54 -0.37 5.55
CA ALA A 39 11.36 0.45 5.81
C ALA A 39 10.25 0.16 4.80
N ILE A 40 10.53 0.22 3.50
CA ILE A 40 9.53 -0.05 2.47
C ILE A 40 9.02 -1.50 2.51
N ASN A 41 9.90 -2.48 2.84
CA ASN A 41 9.49 -3.86 3.01
C ASN A 41 8.49 -4.04 4.17
N ILE A 42 8.70 -3.34 5.29
CA ILE A 42 7.75 -3.36 6.42
C ILE A 42 6.43 -2.74 6.01
N GLU A 43 6.46 -1.56 5.38
CA GLU A 43 5.25 -0.85 4.90
C GLU A 43 4.45 -1.73 3.91
N ALA A 44 5.10 -2.32 2.92
CA ALA A 44 4.46 -3.19 1.95
C ALA A 44 3.81 -4.43 2.58
N LYS A 45 4.49 -5.09 3.52
CA LYS A 45 3.95 -6.24 4.25
C LYS A 45 2.77 -5.84 5.14
N THR A 46 2.84 -4.68 5.78
CA THR A 46 1.74 -4.14 6.58
C THR A 46 0.51 -3.86 5.69
N MET A 47 0.70 -3.26 4.50
CA MET A 47 -0.40 -3.04 3.56
C MET A 47 -1.06 -4.36 3.11
N ILE A 48 -0.27 -5.40 2.82
CA ILE A 48 -0.79 -6.73 2.46
C ILE A 48 -1.62 -7.31 3.62
N ASP A 49 -1.12 -7.19 4.84
CA ASP A 49 -1.76 -7.71 6.04
C ASP A 49 -3.08 -6.98 6.33
N MET A 50 -3.08 -5.65 6.32
CA MET A 50 -4.28 -4.82 6.49
C MET A 50 -5.32 -5.10 5.40
N ALA A 51 -4.90 -5.14 4.14
CA ALA A 51 -5.80 -5.45 3.03
C ALA A 51 -6.43 -6.83 3.19
N GLY A 52 -5.63 -7.84 3.54
CA GLY A 52 -6.07 -9.24 3.62
C GLY A 52 -6.91 -9.58 4.85
N LYS A 53 -6.62 -8.96 5.99
CA LYS A 53 -7.24 -9.33 7.27
C LYS A 53 -8.34 -8.37 7.73
N GLU A 54 -8.32 -7.13 7.25
CA GLU A 54 -9.23 -6.10 7.72
C GLU A 54 -10.10 -5.57 6.59
N ILE A 55 -9.54 -5.00 5.52
CA ILE A 55 -10.30 -4.29 4.48
C ILE A 55 -11.11 -5.26 3.62
N ILE A 56 -10.49 -6.29 3.05
CA ILE A 56 -11.19 -7.25 2.18
C ILE A 56 -12.33 -7.96 2.93
N PRO A 57 -12.15 -8.49 4.16
CA PRO A 57 -13.24 -9.07 4.93
C PRO A 57 -14.37 -8.10 5.23
N ALA A 58 -14.08 -6.85 5.57
CA ALA A 58 -15.07 -5.81 5.80
C ALA A 58 -15.92 -5.52 4.56
N ILE A 59 -15.27 -5.40 3.40
CA ILE A 59 -15.98 -5.18 2.12
C ILE A 59 -16.81 -6.40 1.74
N ILE A 60 -16.35 -7.63 1.99
CA ILE A 60 -17.15 -8.85 1.78
C ILE A 60 -18.42 -8.81 2.63
N SER A 61 -18.34 -8.40 3.89
CA SER A 61 -19.49 -8.25 4.77
C SER A 61 -20.46 -7.19 4.24
N TYR A 62 -19.97 -6.06 3.80
CA TYR A 62 -20.79 -5.00 3.18
C TYR A 62 -21.46 -5.45 1.88
N THR A 63 -20.75 -6.16 0.99
CA THR A 63 -21.35 -6.69 -0.23
C THR A 63 -22.44 -7.73 0.05
N THR A 64 -22.32 -8.49 1.13
CA THR A 64 -23.35 -9.42 1.58
C THR A 64 -24.62 -8.68 2.02
N GLU A 65 -24.46 -7.57 2.78
CA GLU A 65 -25.60 -6.73 3.20
C GLU A 65 -26.28 -6.07 1.99
N LEU A 66 -25.50 -5.54 1.04
CA LEU A 66 -26.04 -4.99 -0.21
C LEU A 66 -26.80 -6.04 -1.03
N ALA A 67 -26.28 -7.27 -1.11
CA ALA A 67 -26.96 -8.35 -1.84
C ALA A 67 -28.29 -8.72 -1.20
N ASN A 68 -28.34 -8.78 0.14
CA ASN A 68 -29.59 -9.01 0.88
C ASN A 68 -30.57 -7.85 0.65
N SER A 69 -30.11 -6.61 0.66
CA SER A 69 -30.93 -5.43 0.36
C SER A 69 -31.53 -5.48 -1.03
N VAL A 70 -30.72 -5.83 -2.06
CA VAL A 70 -31.21 -6.00 -3.45
C VAL A 70 -32.32 -7.04 -3.51
N LEU A 71 -32.16 -8.19 -2.84
CA LEU A 71 -33.17 -9.26 -2.83
C LEU A 71 -34.46 -8.80 -2.14
N SER A 72 -34.35 -8.24 -0.94
CA SER A 72 -35.51 -7.81 -0.14
C SER A 72 -36.30 -6.70 -0.82
N VAL A 73 -35.65 -5.71 -1.44
CA VAL A 73 -36.32 -4.63 -2.17
C VAL A 73 -37.05 -5.15 -3.41
N LYS A 74 -36.44 -6.10 -4.15
CA LYS A 74 -37.11 -6.75 -5.29
C LYS A 74 -38.30 -7.60 -4.87
N GLU A 75 -38.18 -8.35 -3.79
CA GLU A 75 -39.30 -9.14 -3.24
C GLU A 75 -40.47 -8.27 -2.81
N ALA A 76 -40.18 -7.07 -2.29
CA ALA A 76 -41.21 -6.08 -1.96
C ALA A 76 -41.84 -5.39 -3.20
N GLY A 77 -41.38 -5.70 -4.42
CA GLY A 77 -41.88 -5.15 -5.66
C GLY A 77 -41.37 -3.75 -5.98
N ALA A 78 -40.31 -3.29 -5.30
CA ALA A 78 -39.69 -1.99 -5.52
C ALA A 78 -38.44 -2.06 -6.43
N ASP A 79 -37.99 -0.90 -6.91
CA ASP A 79 -36.76 -0.79 -7.72
C ASP A 79 -35.53 -0.88 -6.82
N ALA A 80 -34.64 -1.82 -7.13
CA ALA A 80 -33.37 -2.05 -6.43
C ALA A 80 -32.15 -1.73 -7.30
N SER A 81 -32.31 -0.89 -8.34
CA SER A 81 -31.23 -0.58 -9.28
C SER A 81 -30.04 0.08 -8.58
N VAL A 82 -30.28 1.04 -7.68
CA VAL A 82 -29.22 1.77 -6.96
C VAL A 82 -28.38 0.80 -6.12
N GLN A 83 -29.03 -0.09 -5.34
CA GLN A 83 -28.32 -1.08 -4.52
C GLN A 83 -27.50 -2.06 -5.39
N ALA A 84 -28.05 -2.47 -6.55
CA ALA A 84 -27.38 -3.36 -7.47
C ALA A 84 -26.16 -2.71 -8.15
N ASP A 85 -26.25 -1.42 -8.48
CA ASP A 85 -25.12 -0.66 -9.03
C ASP A 85 -23.99 -0.53 -8.02
N ILE A 86 -24.31 -0.15 -6.77
CA ILE A 86 -23.32 -0.06 -5.67
C ILE A 86 -22.68 -1.44 -5.43
N LEU A 87 -23.46 -2.51 -5.37
CA LEU A 87 -22.95 -3.87 -5.20
C LEU A 87 -21.98 -4.26 -6.31
N THR A 88 -22.30 -3.92 -7.56
CA THR A 88 -21.45 -4.20 -8.71
C THR A 88 -20.14 -3.43 -8.64
N GLU A 89 -20.19 -2.14 -8.30
CA GLU A 89 -19.03 -1.27 -8.19
C GLU A 89 -18.09 -1.74 -7.08
N VAL A 90 -18.61 -1.97 -5.87
CA VAL A 90 -17.80 -2.43 -4.72
C VAL A 90 -17.22 -3.82 -4.96
N SER A 91 -17.96 -4.72 -5.61
CA SER A 91 -17.46 -6.04 -6.01
C SER A 91 -16.32 -5.94 -7.04
N GLY A 92 -16.35 -4.92 -7.91
CA GLY A 92 -15.26 -4.59 -8.82
C GLY A 92 -13.99 -4.20 -8.07
N TYR A 93 -14.09 -3.29 -7.11
CA TYR A 93 -12.95 -2.89 -6.26
C TYR A 93 -12.39 -4.05 -5.45
N LEU A 94 -13.24 -4.92 -4.93
CA LEU A 94 -12.80 -6.13 -4.21
C LEU A 94 -11.93 -7.04 -5.07
N LYS A 95 -12.31 -7.22 -6.34
CA LYS A 95 -11.52 -7.99 -7.31
C LYS A 95 -10.18 -7.32 -7.61
N GLU A 96 -10.18 -6.00 -7.82
CA GLU A 96 -8.95 -5.22 -8.05
C GLU A 96 -8.00 -5.31 -6.84
N MET A 97 -8.50 -5.13 -5.62
CA MET A 97 -7.73 -5.24 -4.38
C MET A 97 -7.08 -6.62 -4.24
N LYS A 98 -7.82 -7.68 -4.51
CA LYS A 98 -7.29 -9.05 -4.41
C LYS A 98 -6.16 -9.29 -5.40
N ALA A 99 -6.30 -8.82 -6.63
CA ALA A 99 -5.27 -8.92 -7.67
C ALA A 99 -4.03 -8.07 -7.33
N ALA A 100 -4.22 -6.82 -6.91
CA ALA A 100 -3.15 -5.91 -6.54
C ALA A 100 -2.39 -6.41 -5.29
N SER A 101 -3.08 -6.95 -4.29
CA SER A 101 -2.45 -7.54 -3.09
C SER A 101 -1.57 -8.76 -3.46
N ALA A 102 -2.03 -9.61 -4.36
CA ALA A 102 -1.24 -10.74 -4.84
C ALA A 102 0.01 -10.25 -5.61
N LYS A 103 -0.13 -9.25 -6.50
CA LYS A 103 0.98 -8.63 -7.21
C LYS A 103 2.00 -8.00 -6.26
N LEU A 104 1.54 -7.27 -5.24
CA LEU A 104 2.42 -6.68 -4.24
C LEU A 104 3.20 -7.75 -3.47
N ALA A 105 2.54 -8.85 -3.07
CA ALA A 105 3.20 -9.96 -2.40
C ALA A 105 4.30 -10.60 -3.27
N GLU A 106 4.06 -10.78 -4.56
CA GLU A 106 5.03 -11.29 -5.52
C GLU A 106 6.22 -10.33 -5.70
N THR A 107 5.96 -9.02 -5.84
CA THR A 107 7.04 -8.03 -5.97
C THR A 107 7.90 -7.95 -4.70
N VAL A 108 7.31 -8.03 -3.52
CA VAL A 108 8.04 -8.09 -2.24
C VAL A 108 8.89 -9.35 -2.14
N ALA A 109 8.38 -10.50 -2.57
CA ALA A 109 9.16 -11.74 -2.61
C ALA A 109 10.34 -11.63 -3.58
N THR A 110 10.13 -11.04 -4.75
CA THR A 110 11.19 -10.79 -5.74
C THR A 110 12.24 -9.81 -5.22
N ALA A 111 11.84 -8.76 -4.48
CA ALA A 111 12.77 -7.81 -3.88
C ALA A 111 13.79 -8.46 -2.93
N ALA A 112 13.44 -9.57 -2.31
CA ALA A 112 14.34 -10.34 -1.43
C ALA A 112 15.50 -11.01 -2.17
N THR A 113 15.46 -11.12 -3.50
CA THR A 113 16.53 -11.69 -4.33
C THR A 113 17.64 -10.68 -4.66
N PHE A 114 17.40 -9.40 -4.39
CA PHE A 114 18.37 -8.32 -4.61
C PHE A 114 19.01 -7.88 -3.29
N GLU A 115 20.19 -7.23 -3.40
CA GLU A 115 20.93 -6.73 -2.25
C GLU A 115 21.38 -5.26 -2.47
N GLY A 116 21.64 -4.57 -1.37
CA GLY A 116 22.23 -3.23 -1.36
C GLY A 116 21.47 -2.21 -2.22
N LYS A 117 22.20 -1.51 -3.08
CA LYS A 117 21.64 -0.48 -3.97
C LYS A 117 20.59 -1.03 -4.93
N ALA A 118 20.83 -2.21 -5.54
CA ALA A 118 19.89 -2.81 -6.49
C ALA A 118 18.53 -3.14 -5.82
N GLN A 119 18.58 -3.63 -4.60
CA GLN A 119 17.39 -3.88 -3.80
C GLN A 119 16.62 -2.58 -3.52
N ALA A 120 17.31 -1.53 -3.08
CA ALA A 120 16.69 -0.24 -2.81
C ALA A 120 16.05 0.39 -4.05
N GLU A 121 16.70 0.26 -5.22
CA GLU A 121 16.14 0.71 -6.49
C GLU A 121 14.90 -0.10 -6.88
N TYR A 122 14.91 -1.42 -6.69
CA TYR A 122 13.74 -2.26 -6.95
C TYR A 122 12.57 -1.93 -6.02
N PHE A 123 12.82 -1.68 -4.74
CA PHE A 123 11.78 -1.21 -3.81
C PHE A 123 11.17 0.12 -4.27
N ARG A 124 12.00 1.07 -4.70
CA ARG A 124 11.53 2.38 -5.19
C ARG A 124 10.71 2.27 -6.46
N ASP A 125 11.19 1.50 -7.44
CA ASP A 125 10.69 1.55 -8.83
C ASP A 125 9.60 0.52 -9.09
N THR A 126 9.52 -0.56 -8.30
CA THR A 126 8.58 -1.66 -8.51
C THR A 126 7.66 -1.87 -7.32
N VAL A 127 8.20 -2.09 -6.12
CA VAL A 127 7.37 -2.39 -4.95
C VAL A 127 6.49 -1.20 -4.59
N LYS A 128 7.04 0.01 -4.56
CA LYS A 128 6.27 1.22 -4.25
C LYS A 128 5.15 1.47 -5.25
N VAL A 129 5.38 1.21 -6.53
CA VAL A 129 4.33 1.29 -7.56
C VAL A 129 3.21 0.28 -7.30
N ALA A 130 3.57 -0.96 -6.93
CA ALA A 130 2.58 -1.98 -6.59
C ALA A 130 1.81 -1.65 -5.29
N MET A 131 2.43 -0.94 -4.33
CA MET A 131 1.75 -0.40 -3.15
C MET A 131 0.69 0.64 -3.54
N ASP A 132 1.03 1.56 -4.46
CA ASP A 132 0.08 2.57 -4.95
C ASP A 132 -1.07 1.92 -5.75
N GLU A 133 -0.80 0.87 -6.52
CA GLU A 133 -1.83 0.09 -7.22
C GLU A 133 -2.80 -0.63 -6.26
N LEU A 134 -2.33 -1.11 -5.11
CA LEU A 134 -3.20 -1.69 -4.07
C LEU A 134 -4.01 -0.60 -3.37
N ARG A 135 -3.42 0.54 -3.09
CA ARG A 135 -4.08 1.64 -2.41
C ARG A 135 -5.24 2.22 -3.21
N ALA A 136 -5.09 2.36 -4.52
CA ALA A 136 -6.08 3.02 -5.36
C ALA A 136 -7.51 2.43 -5.27
N PRO A 137 -7.74 1.11 -5.37
CA PRO A 137 -9.08 0.54 -5.19
C PRO A 137 -9.55 0.58 -3.72
N VAL A 138 -8.65 0.60 -2.74
CA VAL A 138 -9.00 0.77 -1.31
C VAL A 138 -9.56 2.16 -1.06
N ASP A 139 -8.85 3.21 -1.51
CA ASP A 139 -9.29 4.61 -1.35
C ASP A 139 -10.67 4.86 -2.02
N LYS A 140 -10.94 4.19 -3.17
CA LYS A 140 -12.25 4.25 -3.82
C LYS A 140 -13.35 3.55 -3.03
N ALA A 141 -13.06 2.38 -2.48
CA ALA A 141 -14.03 1.63 -1.69
C ALA A 141 -14.36 2.35 -0.37
N GLU A 142 -13.38 3.00 0.27
CA GLU A 142 -13.57 3.81 1.47
C GLU A 142 -14.63 4.90 1.31
N MET A 143 -14.74 5.47 0.10
CA MET A 143 -15.73 6.52 -0.20
C MET A 143 -17.17 6.00 -0.32
N ILE A 144 -17.38 4.69 -0.45
CA ILE A 144 -18.69 4.08 -0.74
C ILE A 144 -19.13 3.12 0.36
N VAL A 145 -18.19 2.40 0.96
CA VAL A 145 -18.48 1.42 2.02
C VAL A 145 -19.02 2.13 3.25
N ASP A 146 -20.13 1.60 3.79
CA ASP A 146 -20.72 2.13 4.99
C ASP A 146 -19.71 2.11 6.16
N LYS A 147 -19.74 3.20 6.93
CA LYS A 147 -18.86 3.43 8.06
C LYS A 147 -18.91 2.30 9.10
N GLU A 148 -20.08 1.69 9.30
CA GLU A 148 -20.23 0.58 10.24
C GLU A 148 -19.43 -0.66 9.84
N PHE A 149 -19.13 -0.81 8.53
CA PHE A 149 -18.30 -1.89 8.01
C PHE A 149 -16.83 -1.51 7.83
N TRP A 150 -16.52 -0.20 7.74
CA TRP A 150 -15.15 0.24 7.51
C TRP A 150 -14.27 0.04 8.75
N PRO A 151 -13.14 -0.70 8.64
CA PRO A 151 -12.39 -1.15 9.82
C PRO A 151 -11.52 -0.08 10.47
N PHE A 152 -11.41 1.11 9.86
CA PHE A 152 -10.57 2.19 10.36
C PHE A 152 -11.38 3.41 10.79
N PRO A 153 -10.90 4.17 11.78
CA PRO A 153 -11.59 5.38 12.23
C PRO A 153 -11.54 6.46 11.16
N SER A 154 -12.65 7.20 11.03
CA SER A 154 -12.71 8.40 10.21
C SER A 154 -11.96 9.56 10.87
N TYR A 155 -11.65 10.62 10.09
CA TYR A 155 -11.04 11.84 10.64
C TYR A 155 -11.89 12.47 11.75
N SER A 156 -13.21 12.42 11.65
CA SER A 156 -14.12 12.95 12.68
C SER A 156 -13.96 12.18 13.99
N GLU A 157 -13.82 10.86 13.93
CA GLU A 157 -13.60 10.04 15.13
C GLU A 157 -12.26 10.32 15.75
N LEU A 158 -11.19 10.41 14.95
CA LEU A 158 -9.85 10.72 15.46
C LEU A 158 -9.72 12.11 16.08
N LEU A 159 -10.54 13.08 15.62
CA LEU A 159 -10.48 14.46 16.11
C LEU A 159 -11.36 14.71 17.36
N PHE A 160 -12.39 13.90 17.58
CA PHE A 160 -13.41 14.14 18.61
C PHE A 160 -13.54 13.03 19.64
N GLU A 161 -12.82 11.92 19.51
CA GLU A 161 -12.65 10.95 20.60
C GLU A 161 -11.62 11.50 21.60
N VAL A 162 -12.12 12.00 22.72
CA VAL A 162 -11.34 12.39 23.89
C VAL A 162 -11.62 11.39 25.00
#